data_010987d3cb84d1d6ea694b50028f2087
#
_entry.id   010987d3cb84d1d6ea694b50028f2087
#
_cell.length_a   1.000
_cell.length_b   1.000
_cell.length_c   1.000
_cell.angle_alpha   90.00
_cell.angle_beta   90.00
_cell.angle_gamma   90.00
#
_symmetry.space_group_name_H-M   'P 1'
#
loop_
_entity.id
_entity.type
_entity.pdbx_description
1 polymer ?
#
loop_
_entity_poly.entity_id
_entity_poly.type
_entity_poly.pdbx_seq_one_letter_code
_entity_poly.pdbx_strand_id
1 'polypeptide(L)'
;MAVAYLQGGAQTTVTATMTELFPALWFNTKNKKPTNVKELEDFIYDYDNKSNKAYLDGQDRESGAKNIDLAFTKIEPKMKQVKLQNAFAITNYLFDTDAENPINYVVWGYRKKPAGVPDNHSGDVFLIHKNKDITGVSLKAGLDKSMEPKLNTYVGTTLRQPYYKSVDSTAEAKLKRRLWKEVYSKIKAPKSVNENNYYVTSGERTSTNKDMVNSLLAFWTRSGGDK
;
A
#
# COMPACT_ATOMS: atom_id res chain seq x y z
N MET A 1 -26.90 2.60 25.59
CA MET A 1 -26.28 1.37 25.07
C MET A 1 -24.83 1.66 24.70
N ALA A 2 -23.86 0.84 25.13
CA ALA A 2 -22.48 1.03 24.72
C ALA A 2 -22.32 0.68 23.23
N VAL A 3 -21.59 1.51 22.49
CA VAL A 3 -21.29 1.25 21.07
C VAL A 3 -20.26 0.11 20.99
N ALA A 4 -20.60 -0.98 20.32
CA ALA A 4 -19.64 -2.03 20.02
C ALA A 4 -18.78 -1.61 18.82
N TYR A 5 -17.48 -1.41 19.04
CA TYR A 5 -16.53 -1.08 18.00
C TYR A 5 -16.05 -2.33 17.25
N LEU A 6 -15.67 -2.14 15.98
CA LEU A 6 -15.10 -3.20 15.14
C LEU A 6 -13.74 -3.68 15.71
N GLN A 7 -13.45 -4.96 15.48
CA GLN A 7 -12.22 -5.63 15.89
C GLN A 7 -11.64 -6.48 14.75
N GLY A 8 -10.36 -6.82 14.84
CA GLY A 8 -9.69 -7.74 13.91
C GLY A 8 -9.73 -7.31 12.45
N GLY A 9 -9.99 -8.26 11.55
CA GLY A 9 -9.97 -8.02 10.10
C GLY A 9 -10.98 -6.96 9.62
N ALA A 10 -12.17 -6.89 10.23
CA ALA A 10 -13.16 -5.88 9.88
C ALA A 10 -12.67 -4.47 10.22
N GLN A 11 -12.06 -4.27 11.39
CA GLN A 11 -11.43 -3.02 11.78
C GLN A 11 -10.30 -2.64 10.81
N THR A 12 -9.44 -3.61 10.46
CA THR A 12 -8.33 -3.40 9.52
C THR A 12 -8.84 -2.92 8.18
N THR A 13 -9.87 -3.55 7.62
CA THR A 13 -10.45 -3.17 6.33
C THR A 13 -10.98 -1.74 6.35
N VAL A 14 -11.76 -1.38 7.37
CA VAL A 14 -12.34 -0.02 7.47
C VAL A 14 -11.25 1.02 7.69
N THR A 15 -10.27 0.76 8.54
CA THR A 15 -9.16 1.71 8.78
C THR A 15 -8.22 1.84 7.59
N ALA A 16 -8.02 0.80 6.79
CA ALA A 16 -7.31 0.88 5.50
C ALA A 16 -8.09 1.78 4.53
N THR A 17 -9.41 1.56 4.41
CA THR A 17 -10.27 2.42 3.57
C THR A 17 -10.12 3.91 3.92
N MET A 18 -10.01 4.26 5.20
CA MET A 18 -9.82 5.66 5.60
C MET A 18 -8.54 6.27 5.04
N THR A 19 -7.46 5.50 4.98
CA THR A 19 -6.16 6.00 4.50
C THR A 19 -5.98 5.89 2.98
N GLU A 20 -6.78 5.09 2.32
CA GLU A 20 -6.69 4.84 0.89
C GLU A 20 -7.78 5.59 0.09
N LEU A 21 -9.04 5.43 0.49
CA LEU A 21 -10.17 5.99 -0.23
C LEU A 21 -10.41 7.47 0.09
N PHE A 22 -10.29 7.91 1.34
CA PHE A 22 -10.57 9.31 1.71
C PHE A 22 -9.67 10.31 0.96
N PRO A 23 -8.35 10.10 0.86
CA PRO A 23 -7.50 10.93 0.03
C PRO A 23 -7.91 10.96 -1.45
N ALA A 24 -8.28 9.81 -2.01
CA ALA A 24 -8.70 9.71 -3.40
C ALA A 24 -10.02 10.47 -3.65
N LEU A 25 -10.98 10.37 -2.74
CA LEU A 25 -12.25 11.10 -2.82
C LEU A 25 -12.03 12.62 -2.75
N TRP A 26 -11.21 13.06 -1.79
CA TRP A 26 -10.87 14.47 -1.68
C TRP A 26 -10.19 14.99 -2.93
N PHE A 27 -9.11 14.35 -3.36
CA PHE A 27 -8.33 14.77 -4.51
C PHE A 27 -9.17 14.88 -5.79
N ASN A 28 -10.02 13.87 -6.05
CA ASN A 28 -10.86 13.85 -7.25
C ASN A 28 -12.02 14.87 -7.23
N THR A 29 -12.32 15.44 -6.06
CA THR A 29 -13.45 16.37 -5.89
C THR A 29 -13.01 17.80 -5.65
N LYS A 30 -11.95 17.97 -4.87
CA LYS A 30 -11.40 19.28 -4.51
C LYS A 30 -10.14 19.58 -5.33
N ASN A 31 -9.96 20.84 -5.68
CA ASN A 31 -8.79 21.31 -6.44
C ASN A 31 -7.72 21.97 -5.54
N LYS A 32 -7.80 21.72 -4.24
CA LYS A 32 -6.88 22.29 -3.23
C LYS A 32 -6.66 21.32 -2.08
N LYS A 33 -5.53 21.48 -1.39
CA LYS A 33 -5.25 20.76 -0.14
C LYS A 33 -6.32 21.08 0.93
N PRO A 34 -6.68 20.12 1.78
CA PRO A 34 -7.48 20.43 2.97
C PRO A 34 -6.64 21.29 3.93
N THR A 35 -7.25 22.24 4.60
CA THR A 35 -6.57 23.15 5.54
C THR A 35 -6.25 22.47 6.87
N ASN A 36 -7.06 21.48 7.24
CA ASN A 36 -6.90 20.71 8.46
C ASN A 36 -7.66 19.37 8.36
N VAL A 37 -7.44 18.50 9.35
CA VAL A 37 -8.05 17.17 9.43
C VAL A 37 -9.57 17.24 9.51
N LYS A 38 -10.12 18.26 10.21
CA LYS A 38 -11.57 18.41 10.37
C LYS A 38 -12.26 18.71 9.04
N GLU A 39 -11.66 19.53 8.19
CA GLU A 39 -12.19 19.82 6.85
C GLU A 39 -12.28 18.54 5.99
N LEU A 40 -11.26 17.67 6.06
CA LEU A 40 -11.31 16.38 5.39
C LEU A 40 -12.39 15.47 5.99
N GLU A 41 -12.48 15.39 7.31
CA GLU A 41 -13.49 14.59 8.01
C GLU A 41 -14.90 15.00 7.61
N ASP A 42 -15.22 16.30 7.66
CA ASP A 42 -16.53 16.84 7.33
C ASP A 42 -16.90 16.57 5.86
N PHE A 43 -15.94 16.76 4.96
CA PHE A 43 -16.14 16.45 3.55
C PHE A 43 -16.51 14.98 3.34
N ILE A 44 -15.79 14.04 3.97
CA ILE A 44 -16.05 12.60 3.81
C ILE A 44 -17.38 12.21 4.45
N TYR A 45 -17.73 12.81 5.59
CA TYR A 45 -19.00 12.53 6.26
C TYR A 45 -20.21 12.88 5.40
N ASP A 46 -20.17 14.03 4.72
CA ASP A 46 -21.28 14.55 3.90
C ASP A 46 -21.15 14.17 2.40
N TYR A 47 -20.13 13.35 2.06
CA TYR A 47 -19.82 13.06 0.67
C TYR A 47 -20.84 12.14 0.00
N ASP A 48 -21.45 12.60 -1.12
CA ASP A 48 -22.18 11.75 -2.06
C ASP A 48 -21.18 11.14 -3.09
N ASN A 49 -20.81 9.88 -2.84
CA ASN A 49 -19.77 9.18 -3.60
C ASN A 49 -20.23 8.58 -4.94
N LYS A 50 -21.47 8.81 -5.37
CA LYS A 50 -22.06 8.12 -6.54
C LYS A 50 -21.42 8.43 -7.88
N SER A 51 -20.77 9.56 -8.02
CA SER A 51 -20.19 10.01 -9.29
C SER A 51 -18.67 10.14 -9.29
N ASN A 52 -17.98 9.69 -8.23
CA ASN A 52 -16.55 9.90 -8.08
C ASN A 52 -15.71 8.87 -8.84
N LYS A 53 -14.62 9.34 -9.50
CA LYS A 53 -13.67 8.52 -10.26
C LYS A 53 -12.74 7.66 -9.38
N ALA A 54 -12.83 7.73 -8.06
CA ALA A 54 -12.04 6.89 -7.17
C ALA A 54 -12.36 5.40 -7.27
N TYR A 55 -13.53 5.06 -7.81
CA TYR A 55 -14.01 3.69 -7.90
C TYR A 55 -13.86 3.10 -9.30
N LEU A 56 -13.42 1.85 -9.38
CA LEU A 56 -13.31 1.12 -10.65
C LEU A 56 -14.64 0.50 -11.10
N ASP A 57 -15.53 0.17 -10.16
CA ASP A 57 -16.85 -0.38 -10.45
C ASP A 57 -17.90 -0.07 -9.35
N GLY A 58 -19.14 -0.53 -9.59
CA GLY A 58 -20.24 -0.33 -8.65
C GLY A 58 -20.08 -1.05 -7.32
N GLN A 59 -19.42 -2.23 -7.31
CA GLN A 59 -19.18 -2.98 -6.07
C GLN A 59 -18.12 -2.32 -5.19
N ASP A 60 -17.10 -1.69 -5.79
CA ASP A 60 -16.12 -0.90 -5.04
C ASP A 60 -16.80 0.33 -4.42
N ARG A 61 -17.73 0.95 -5.14
CA ARG A 61 -18.52 2.08 -4.63
C ARG A 61 -19.40 1.68 -3.44
N GLU A 62 -20.10 0.56 -3.54
CA GLU A 62 -20.91 0.02 -2.43
C GLU A 62 -20.05 -0.31 -1.22
N SER A 63 -18.90 -0.96 -1.44
CA SER A 63 -17.93 -1.27 -0.38
C SER A 63 -17.38 0.01 0.26
N GLY A 64 -17.06 1.02 -0.55
CA GLY A 64 -16.59 2.32 -0.10
C GLY A 64 -17.64 3.03 0.77
N ALA A 65 -18.89 3.11 0.31
CA ALA A 65 -20.00 3.71 1.07
C ALA A 65 -20.22 3.02 2.43
N LYS A 66 -20.25 1.68 2.44
CA LYS A 66 -20.35 0.89 3.67
C LYS A 66 -19.19 1.16 4.63
N ASN A 67 -17.95 1.19 4.12
CA ASN A 67 -16.78 1.40 4.95
C ASN A 67 -16.71 2.84 5.48
N ILE A 68 -17.17 3.83 4.73
CA ILE A 68 -17.31 5.21 5.21
C ILE A 68 -18.27 5.25 6.41
N ASP A 69 -19.47 4.69 6.29
CA ASP A 69 -20.42 4.62 7.40
C ASP A 69 -19.80 3.94 8.64
N LEU A 70 -19.16 2.79 8.45
CA LEU A 70 -18.51 2.07 9.53
C LEU A 70 -17.34 2.85 10.16
N ALA A 71 -16.60 3.63 9.38
CA ALA A 71 -15.51 4.46 9.89
C ALA A 71 -16.02 5.53 10.88
N PHE A 72 -17.18 6.10 10.61
CA PHE A 72 -17.77 7.11 11.49
C PHE A 72 -18.55 6.53 12.68
N THR A 73 -19.14 5.34 12.52
CA THR A 73 -20.04 4.76 13.52
C THR A 73 -19.44 3.64 14.36
N LYS A 74 -18.44 2.92 13.85
CA LYS A 74 -17.94 1.66 14.44
C LYS A 74 -16.43 1.60 14.68
N ILE A 75 -15.67 2.64 14.35
CA ILE A 75 -14.25 2.74 14.70
C ILE A 75 -14.10 3.52 16.01
N GLU A 76 -13.24 2.98 16.88
CA GLU A 76 -12.92 3.61 18.16
C GLU A 76 -12.39 5.05 17.92
N PRO A 77 -12.87 6.10 18.67
CA PRO A 77 -12.58 7.50 18.39
C PRO A 77 -11.08 7.84 18.29
N LYS A 78 -10.23 7.27 19.16
CA LYS A 78 -8.79 7.50 19.13
C LYS A 78 -8.16 6.93 17.85
N MET A 79 -8.56 5.73 17.45
CA MET A 79 -8.13 5.09 16.21
C MET A 79 -8.60 5.89 15.01
N LYS A 80 -9.88 6.33 14.99
CA LYS A 80 -10.43 7.16 13.91
C LYS A 80 -9.60 8.43 13.74
N GLN A 81 -9.28 9.13 14.83
CA GLN A 81 -8.48 10.35 14.79
C GLN A 81 -7.10 10.11 14.17
N VAL A 82 -6.39 9.05 14.57
CA VAL A 82 -5.08 8.70 13.99
C VAL A 82 -5.20 8.42 12.49
N LYS A 83 -6.24 7.69 12.07
CA LYS A 83 -6.42 7.37 10.65
C LYS A 83 -6.84 8.58 9.81
N LEU A 84 -7.60 9.50 10.35
CA LEU A 84 -7.91 10.79 9.72
C LEU A 84 -6.66 11.66 9.57
N GLN A 85 -5.76 11.69 10.55
CA GLN A 85 -4.47 12.39 10.44
C GLN A 85 -3.60 11.77 9.32
N ASN A 86 -3.56 10.43 9.23
CA ASN A 86 -2.86 9.75 8.15
C ASN A 86 -3.48 10.07 6.79
N ALA A 87 -4.80 10.02 6.67
CA ALA A 87 -5.51 10.38 5.45
C ALA A 87 -5.24 11.83 5.02
N PHE A 88 -5.21 12.75 5.97
CA PHE A 88 -4.85 14.16 5.72
C PHE A 88 -3.42 14.30 5.17
N ALA A 89 -2.44 13.61 5.78
CA ALA A 89 -1.07 13.62 5.30
C ALA A 89 -0.93 13.03 3.88
N ILE A 90 -1.63 11.92 3.62
CA ILE A 90 -1.67 11.29 2.29
C ILE A 90 -2.34 12.22 1.26
N THR A 91 -3.42 12.89 1.64
CA THR A 91 -4.08 13.87 0.76
C THR A 91 -3.11 14.98 0.36
N ASN A 92 -2.37 15.55 1.32
CA ASN A 92 -1.36 16.58 1.03
C ASN A 92 -0.28 16.05 0.08
N TYR A 93 0.20 14.83 0.30
CA TYR A 93 1.17 14.17 -0.60
C TYR A 93 0.66 14.05 -2.04
N LEU A 94 -0.63 13.72 -2.25
CA LEU A 94 -1.22 13.65 -3.59
C LEU A 94 -1.14 14.99 -4.32
N PHE A 95 -1.40 16.10 -3.64
CA PHE A 95 -1.29 17.44 -4.23
C PHE A 95 0.17 17.87 -4.45
N ASP A 96 1.11 17.44 -3.61
CA ASP A 96 2.53 17.68 -3.84
C ASP A 96 3.01 16.91 -5.09
N THR A 97 2.60 15.65 -5.22
CA THR A 97 2.88 14.84 -6.41
C THR A 97 2.23 15.41 -7.67
N ASP A 98 1.00 15.92 -7.58
CA ASP A 98 0.31 16.56 -8.71
C ASP A 98 1.06 17.81 -9.23
N ALA A 99 1.69 18.55 -8.34
CA ALA A 99 2.49 19.72 -8.72
C ALA A 99 3.76 19.33 -9.51
N GLU A 100 4.34 18.16 -9.23
CA GLU A 100 5.53 17.65 -9.93
C GLU A 100 5.18 16.87 -11.20
N ASN A 101 4.17 16.03 -11.14
CA ASN A 101 3.69 15.20 -12.26
C ASN A 101 2.15 15.20 -12.28
N PRO A 102 1.52 16.01 -13.16
CA PRO A 102 0.09 16.26 -13.12
C PRO A 102 -0.78 15.01 -13.14
N ILE A 103 -1.61 14.87 -12.12
CA ILE A 103 -2.55 13.78 -11.92
C ILE A 103 -3.90 14.15 -12.55
N ASN A 104 -4.50 13.23 -13.29
CA ASN A 104 -5.85 13.38 -13.84
C ASN A 104 -6.92 12.97 -12.81
N TYR A 105 -6.71 11.83 -12.17
CA TYR A 105 -7.54 11.35 -11.05
C TYR A 105 -6.82 10.25 -10.28
N VAL A 106 -7.34 9.95 -9.08
CA VAL A 106 -6.80 8.94 -8.16
C VAL A 106 -7.82 7.82 -8.01
N VAL A 107 -7.37 6.57 -8.10
CA VAL A 107 -8.20 5.36 -8.01
C VAL A 107 -7.88 4.58 -6.75
N TRP A 108 -8.90 4.15 -6.05
CA TRP A 108 -8.79 3.20 -4.95
C TRP A 108 -8.64 1.78 -5.48
N GLY A 109 -7.48 1.16 -5.26
CA GLY A 109 -7.16 -0.17 -5.75
C GLY A 109 -7.60 -1.31 -4.82
N TYR A 110 -8.82 -1.27 -4.32
CA TYR A 110 -9.33 -2.17 -3.27
C TYR A 110 -9.41 -3.63 -3.73
N ARG A 111 -10.27 -3.94 -4.69
CA ARG A 111 -10.46 -5.30 -5.21
C ARG A 111 -9.88 -5.50 -6.60
N LYS A 112 -9.90 -4.46 -7.38
CA LYS A 112 -9.44 -4.43 -8.76
C LYS A 112 -8.29 -3.44 -8.92
N LYS A 113 -7.56 -3.62 -9.99
CA LYS A 113 -6.52 -2.69 -10.40
C LYS A 113 -6.95 -1.98 -11.68
N PRO A 114 -6.47 -0.74 -11.94
CA PRO A 114 -6.73 -0.04 -13.20
C PRO A 114 -6.29 -0.86 -14.41
N ALA A 115 -6.94 -0.64 -15.56
CA ALA A 115 -6.57 -1.29 -16.80
C ALA A 115 -5.07 -1.07 -17.12
N GLY A 116 -4.39 -2.14 -17.47
CA GLY A 116 -2.94 -2.15 -17.72
C GLY A 116 -2.08 -2.40 -16.47
N VAL A 117 -2.66 -2.44 -15.28
CA VAL A 117 -1.96 -2.80 -14.04
C VAL A 117 -2.22 -4.28 -13.72
N PRO A 118 -1.19 -5.09 -13.42
CA PRO A 118 -1.39 -6.48 -13.02
C PRO A 118 -2.25 -6.60 -11.75
N ASP A 119 -3.13 -7.60 -11.69
CA ASP A 119 -4.03 -7.83 -10.54
C ASP A 119 -3.29 -8.04 -9.21
N ASN A 120 -2.09 -8.59 -9.27
CA ASN A 120 -1.23 -8.82 -8.10
C ASN A 120 -0.34 -7.62 -7.73
N HIS A 121 -0.55 -6.44 -8.34
CA HIS A 121 0.21 -5.24 -8.01
C HIS A 121 -0.05 -4.82 -6.56
N SER A 122 1.02 -4.46 -5.83
CA SER A 122 0.98 -4.14 -4.40
C SER A 122 0.44 -2.74 -4.08
N GLY A 123 0.09 -1.94 -5.09
CA GLY A 123 -0.47 -0.60 -4.90
C GLY A 123 -1.85 -0.65 -4.26
N ASP A 124 -2.07 0.21 -3.30
CA ASP A 124 -3.36 0.39 -2.61
C ASP A 124 -4.16 1.53 -3.25
N VAL A 125 -3.45 2.52 -3.79
CA VAL A 125 -4.00 3.67 -4.51
C VAL A 125 -3.23 3.85 -5.81
N PHE A 126 -3.90 4.26 -6.89
CA PHE A 126 -3.29 4.47 -8.19
C PHE A 126 -3.51 5.91 -8.67
N LEU A 127 -2.42 6.59 -9.00
CA LEU A 127 -2.41 7.91 -9.59
C LEU A 127 -2.44 7.75 -11.10
N ILE A 128 -3.51 8.20 -11.72
CA ILE A 128 -3.64 8.20 -13.19
C ILE A 128 -3.21 9.58 -13.66
N HIS A 129 -2.05 9.67 -14.27
CA HIS A 129 -1.48 10.94 -14.71
C HIS A 129 -2.09 11.43 -16.03
N LYS A 130 -1.97 12.74 -16.30
CA LYS A 130 -2.48 13.35 -17.56
C LYS A 130 -1.76 12.83 -18.81
N ASN A 131 -0.51 12.42 -18.67
CA ASN A 131 0.27 11.75 -19.73
C ASN A 131 -0.09 10.27 -19.93
N LYS A 132 -1.10 9.76 -19.20
CA LYS A 132 -1.56 8.36 -19.17
C LYS A 132 -0.67 7.38 -18.41
N ASP A 133 0.41 7.82 -17.80
CA ASP A 133 1.19 6.98 -16.89
C ASP A 133 0.37 6.63 -15.64
N ILE A 134 0.67 5.49 -15.04
CA ILE A 134 0.02 5.01 -13.82
C ILE A 134 1.08 4.78 -12.75
N THR A 135 0.94 5.48 -11.62
CA THR A 135 1.78 5.26 -10.44
C THR A 135 0.99 4.54 -9.36
N GLY A 136 1.41 3.34 -9.00
CA GLY A 136 0.85 2.61 -7.85
C GLY A 136 1.54 3.03 -6.56
N VAL A 137 0.76 3.47 -5.57
CA VAL A 137 1.23 3.85 -4.24
C VAL A 137 0.79 2.80 -3.23
N SER A 138 1.74 2.17 -2.55
CA SER A 138 1.45 1.26 -1.44
C SER A 138 1.55 2.02 -0.12
N LEU A 139 0.44 2.07 0.62
CA LEU A 139 0.31 2.84 1.84
C LEU A 139 0.59 1.98 3.07
N LYS A 140 1.48 2.44 3.93
CA LYS A 140 1.84 1.78 5.18
C LYS A 140 1.57 2.72 6.34
N ALA A 141 0.33 2.73 6.82
CA ALA A 141 -0.09 3.57 7.93
C ALA A 141 0.17 2.86 9.27
N GLY A 142 1.25 3.20 9.94
CA GLY A 142 1.52 2.77 11.32
C GLY A 142 0.60 3.47 12.33
N LEU A 143 0.44 2.86 13.50
CA LEU A 143 -0.27 3.47 14.64
C LEU A 143 0.66 4.40 15.44
N ASP A 144 1.96 4.25 15.29
CA ASP A 144 3.00 4.96 16.03
C ASP A 144 4.15 5.33 15.08
N LYS A 145 4.79 6.48 15.32
CA LYS A 145 5.98 6.93 14.61
C LYS A 145 7.17 5.97 14.75
N SER A 146 7.20 5.15 15.79
CA SER A 146 8.22 4.12 16.03
C SER A 146 8.03 2.85 15.18
N MET A 147 6.87 2.69 14.52
CA MET A 147 6.60 1.54 13.66
C MET A 147 7.11 1.81 12.25
N GLU A 148 8.34 1.44 11.98
CA GLU A 148 8.85 1.40 10.62
C GLU A 148 8.00 0.46 9.74
N PRO A 149 7.69 0.84 8.50
CA PRO A 149 7.01 -0.04 7.57
C PRO A 149 7.81 -1.31 7.37
N LYS A 150 7.18 -2.46 7.60
CA LYS A 150 7.82 -3.76 7.32
C LYS A 150 7.77 -4.04 5.83
N LEU A 151 8.91 -4.26 5.21
CA LEU A 151 8.97 -4.74 3.84
C LEU A 151 8.56 -6.22 3.83
N ASN A 152 7.35 -6.53 3.39
CA ASN A 152 6.92 -7.89 3.14
C ASN A 152 7.57 -8.39 1.83
N THR A 153 8.85 -8.72 1.89
CA THR A 153 9.53 -9.29 0.74
C THR A 153 9.29 -10.78 0.73
N TYR A 154 8.28 -11.21 0.01
CA TYR A 154 8.14 -12.61 -0.37
C TYR A 154 9.17 -12.88 -1.48
N VAL A 155 10.39 -13.21 -1.10
CA VAL A 155 11.47 -13.48 -2.05
C VAL A 155 11.05 -14.54 -3.07
N GLY A 156 10.36 -15.59 -2.61
CA GLY A 156 9.80 -16.61 -3.49
C GLY A 156 8.78 -16.06 -4.50
N THR A 157 7.93 -15.13 -4.09
CA THR A 157 6.97 -14.47 -5.00
C THR A 157 7.67 -13.52 -5.94
N THR A 158 8.63 -12.73 -5.45
CA THR A 158 9.44 -11.83 -6.26
C THR A 158 10.22 -12.59 -7.33
N LEU A 159 10.84 -13.72 -6.98
CA LEU A 159 11.58 -14.57 -7.92
C LEU A 159 10.67 -15.35 -8.89
N ARG A 160 9.36 -15.47 -8.60
CA ARG A 160 8.37 -16.12 -9.48
C ARG A 160 7.58 -15.15 -10.34
N GLN A 161 7.84 -13.86 -10.26
CA GLN A 161 7.21 -12.84 -11.10
C GLN A 161 7.51 -13.09 -12.59
N PRO A 162 6.69 -12.58 -13.52
CA PRO A 162 6.78 -12.87 -14.96
C PRO A 162 8.17 -12.68 -15.57
N TYR A 163 8.96 -11.78 -15.03
CA TYR A 163 10.34 -11.54 -15.47
C TYR A 163 11.28 -12.74 -15.30
N TYR A 164 10.93 -13.69 -14.41
CA TYR A 164 11.74 -14.88 -14.15
C TYR A 164 11.09 -16.17 -14.65
N LYS A 165 9.93 -16.11 -15.31
CA LYS A 165 9.29 -17.30 -15.89
C LYS A 165 10.11 -17.95 -17.01
N SER A 166 11.03 -17.20 -17.63
CA SER A 166 11.94 -17.67 -18.66
C SER A 166 13.30 -18.13 -18.13
N VAL A 167 13.56 -17.98 -16.83
CA VAL A 167 14.83 -18.36 -16.22
C VAL A 167 14.78 -19.84 -15.89
N ASP A 168 15.72 -20.62 -16.43
CA ASP A 168 15.83 -22.05 -16.13
C ASP A 168 16.08 -22.31 -14.64
N SER A 169 15.73 -23.50 -14.16
CA SER A 169 15.86 -23.88 -12.75
C SER A 169 17.28 -23.75 -12.21
N THR A 170 18.27 -23.88 -13.05
CA THR A 170 19.69 -23.74 -12.69
C THR A 170 20.07 -22.29 -12.44
N ALA A 171 19.61 -21.37 -13.28
CA ALA A 171 19.83 -19.94 -13.11
C ALA A 171 19.07 -19.42 -11.87
N GLU A 172 17.83 -19.89 -11.65
CA GLU A 172 17.05 -19.58 -10.44
C GLU A 172 17.77 -20.06 -9.18
N ALA A 173 18.30 -21.29 -9.18
CA ALA A 173 19.06 -21.84 -8.05
C ALA A 173 20.33 -21.03 -7.76
N LYS A 174 21.08 -20.62 -8.80
CA LYS A 174 22.26 -19.75 -8.67
C LYS A 174 21.89 -18.39 -8.09
N LEU A 175 20.81 -17.78 -8.56
CA LEU A 175 20.32 -16.50 -8.07
C LEU A 175 19.89 -16.59 -6.59
N LYS A 176 19.17 -17.65 -6.19
CA LYS A 176 18.79 -17.92 -4.81
C LYS A 176 20.00 -18.05 -3.89
N ARG A 177 21.00 -18.87 -4.26
CA ARG A 177 22.23 -19.03 -3.48
C ARG A 177 22.99 -17.71 -3.33
N ARG A 178 23.02 -16.91 -4.36
CA ARG A 178 23.68 -15.62 -4.37
C ARG A 178 22.96 -14.63 -3.45
N LEU A 179 21.64 -14.58 -3.54
CA LEU A 179 20.80 -13.74 -2.68
C LEU A 179 20.97 -14.12 -1.21
N TRP A 180 20.97 -15.41 -0.89
CA TRP A 180 21.26 -15.88 0.46
C TRP A 180 22.64 -15.41 0.93
N LYS A 181 23.69 -15.70 0.17
CA LYS A 181 25.07 -15.37 0.52
C LYS A 181 25.31 -13.87 0.68
N GLU A 182 24.76 -13.05 -0.18
CA GLU A 182 25.06 -11.62 -0.24
C GLU A 182 24.16 -10.76 0.65
N VAL A 183 22.96 -11.22 0.96
CA VAL A 183 21.97 -10.47 1.71
C VAL A 183 21.55 -11.18 2.99
N TYR A 184 20.87 -12.30 2.88
CA TYR A 184 20.21 -12.92 4.04
C TYR A 184 21.15 -13.46 5.10
N SER A 185 22.31 -13.99 4.72
CA SER A 185 23.32 -14.48 5.69
C SER A 185 23.95 -13.37 6.54
N LYS A 186 23.81 -12.11 6.10
CA LYS A 186 24.37 -10.92 6.77
C LYS A 186 23.38 -10.21 7.67
N ILE A 187 22.11 -10.61 7.63
CA ILE A 187 21.04 -10.02 8.41
C ILE A 187 20.75 -10.95 9.58
N LYS A 188 20.34 -10.41 10.72
CA LYS A 188 19.82 -11.22 11.84
C LYS A 188 18.47 -11.82 11.43
N ALA A 189 18.52 -12.90 10.65
CA ALA A 189 17.35 -13.66 10.31
C ALA A 189 16.90 -14.52 11.53
N PRO A 190 15.61 -14.85 11.65
CA PRO A 190 15.16 -15.87 12.60
C PRO A 190 15.94 -17.17 12.43
N LYS A 191 16.21 -17.89 13.51
CA LYS A 191 16.98 -19.17 13.46
C LYS A 191 16.34 -20.23 12.57
N SER A 192 15.03 -20.12 12.30
CA SER A 192 14.28 -20.98 11.37
C SER A 192 14.57 -20.69 9.90
N VAL A 193 15.17 -19.54 9.56
CA VAL A 193 15.47 -19.15 8.17
C VAL A 193 16.90 -19.56 7.82
N ASN A 194 17.05 -20.35 6.77
CA ASN A 194 18.33 -20.84 6.26
C ASN A 194 18.36 -20.82 4.73
N GLU A 195 19.50 -21.24 4.15
CA GLU A 195 19.72 -21.23 2.70
C GLU A 195 18.63 -21.96 1.89
N ASN A 196 17.97 -22.95 2.48
CA ASN A 196 17.01 -23.78 1.76
C ASN A 196 15.58 -23.26 1.85
N ASN A 197 15.25 -22.43 2.85
CA ASN A 197 13.87 -22.00 3.10
C ASN A 197 13.62 -20.50 3.11
N TYR A 198 14.64 -19.63 3.07
CA TYR A 198 14.49 -18.18 3.17
C TYR A 198 13.53 -17.57 2.11
N TYR A 199 13.36 -18.25 0.99
CA TYR A 199 12.48 -17.82 -0.11
C TYR A 199 11.11 -18.49 -0.11
N VAL A 200 10.88 -19.46 0.78
CA VAL A 200 9.63 -20.26 0.85
C VAL A 200 8.73 -19.78 1.98
N THR A 201 9.26 -19.03 2.93
CA THR A 201 8.54 -18.59 4.12
C THR A 201 7.35 -17.71 3.76
N SER A 202 6.22 -18.36 3.57
CA SER A 202 4.92 -17.71 3.56
C SER A 202 4.58 -17.32 5.00
N GLY A 203 4.82 -16.08 5.37
CA GLY A 203 4.31 -15.55 6.62
C GLY A 203 5.31 -15.13 7.68
N GLU A 204 6.59 -15.53 7.64
CA GLU A 204 7.60 -14.93 8.51
C GLU A 204 7.99 -13.55 7.96
N ARG A 205 7.50 -12.52 8.61
CA ARG A 205 7.83 -11.13 8.34
C ARG A 205 9.24 -10.88 8.85
N THR A 206 10.22 -10.86 7.97
CA THR A 206 11.51 -10.27 8.31
C THR A 206 11.29 -8.79 8.59
N SER A 207 11.59 -8.36 9.83
CA SER A 207 11.63 -6.94 10.13
C SER A 207 12.73 -6.34 9.29
N THR A 208 12.37 -5.39 8.42
CA THR A 208 13.33 -4.65 7.64
C THR A 208 13.90 -3.55 8.48
N ASN A 209 15.18 -3.59 8.62
CA ASN A 209 15.93 -2.39 8.92
C ASN A 209 16.44 -1.76 7.62
N LYS A 210 16.90 -0.52 7.72
CA LYS A 210 17.47 0.24 6.59
C LYS A 210 18.57 -0.54 5.86
N ASP A 211 19.35 -1.35 6.58
CA ASP A 211 20.46 -2.11 6.05
C ASP A 211 20.01 -3.26 5.14
N MET A 212 18.87 -3.88 5.43
CA MET A 212 18.29 -4.90 4.56
C MET A 212 17.82 -4.28 3.24
N VAL A 213 17.12 -3.16 3.28
CA VAL A 213 16.68 -2.45 2.08
C VAL A 213 17.87 -2.05 1.23
N ASN A 214 18.89 -1.46 1.82
CA ASN A 214 20.11 -1.08 1.13
C ASN A 214 20.84 -2.29 0.54
N SER A 215 20.88 -3.42 1.26
CA SER A 215 21.51 -4.66 0.79
C SER A 215 20.74 -5.27 -0.39
N LEU A 216 19.40 -5.23 -0.37
CA LEU A 216 18.55 -5.70 -1.46
C LEU A 216 18.70 -4.81 -2.70
N LEU A 217 18.73 -3.49 -2.54
CA LEU A 217 18.96 -2.55 -3.62
C LEU A 217 20.35 -2.74 -4.26
N ALA A 218 21.39 -2.87 -3.43
CA ALA A 218 22.73 -3.12 -3.90
C ALA A 218 22.85 -4.47 -4.63
N PHE A 219 22.17 -5.51 -4.16
CA PHE A 219 22.07 -6.80 -4.84
C PHE A 219 21.38 -6.66 -6.19
N TRP A 220 20.24 -5.99 -6.24
CA TRP A 220 19.46 -5.75 -7.45
C TRP A 220 20.27 -5.03 -8.52
N THR A 221 20.90 -3.92 -8.16
CA THR A 221 21.73 -3.12 -9.06
C THR A 221 22.91 -3.94 -9.64
N ARG A 222 23.60 -4.73 -8.78
CA ARG A 222 24.69 -5.61 -9.24
C ARG A 222 24.23 -6.78 -10.11
N SER A 223 22.97 -7.13 -10.05
CA SER A 223 22.37 -8.21 -10.84
C SER A 223 21.77 -7.72 -12.16
N GLY A 224 21.99 -6.45 -12.52
CA GLY A 224 21.53 -5.86 -13.78
C GLY A 224 20.09 -5.30 -13.69
N GLY A 225 19.56 -5.13 -12.51
CA GLY A 225 18.28 -4.45 -12.30
C GLY A 225 18.44 -2.94 -12.39
N ASP A 226 17.46 -2.25 -12.99
CA ASP A 226 17.37 -0.80 -13.00
C ASP A 226 16.96 -0.27 -11.62
N LYS A 227 17.33 0.98 -11.33
CA LYS A 227 17.02 1.66 -10.07
C LYS A 227 15.56 2.09 -10.02
#